data_86118cfd2de11507916d5b4307ed23f9
#
_entry.id   86118cfd2de11507916d5b4307ed23f9
#
_cell.length_a   1.000
_cell.length_b   1.000
_cell.length_c   1.000
_cell.angle_alpha   90.00
_cell.angle_beta   90.00
_cell.angle_gamma   90.00
#
_symmetry.space_group_name_H-M   'P 1'
#
loop_
_entity.id
_entity.type
_entity.pdbx_description
1 polymer ?
#
loop_
_entity_poly.entity_id
_entity_poly.type
_entity_poly.pdbx_seq_one_letter_code
_entity_poly.pdbx_strand_id
1 'polypeptide(L)'
;IKGMDVWRPYGWKTMKLIDSLTHKQMEITDHEEVNFPLLIPENLLEKENALVARLKKAREEGVDPDELRDEDEEGGFKKEVYWVKHAGENELDIPMFLRPTSETAMYTMFPLWIRSHKDLPLKIYQMVNTFRYETKQTRSFIRVREIHFFEAHTAHADEQCATRQIQQDLNIVDNIMNDLCLPIIKAKRPVWDTFPGAWYTIGIDAIMPNGRTLQVASCHHYRDQWAKAFDITYENIEAKQEHVHQTTYGMSERLLGAVVGMHGDDNGLIMPPSIAPFQIVICPMIRKNAEVDTV
;
A
#
# COMPACT_ATOMS: atom_id res chain seq x y z
N ILE A 1 -21.66 4.47 6.25
CA ILE A 1 -21.65 3.02 6.01
C ILE A 1 -20.59 2.41 6.92
N LYS A 2 -20.86 1.22 7.46
CA LYS A 2 -19.93 0.57 8.38
C LYS A 2 -18.58 0.28 7.68
N GLY A 3 -17.48 0.78 8.26
CA GLY A 3 -16.14 0.64 7.68
C GLY A 3 -15.83 1.61 6.53
N MET A 4 -16.66 2.62 6.33
CA MET A 4 -16.40 3.74 5.42
C MET A 4 -16.54 5.01 6.25
N ASP A 5 -15.42 5.61 6.59
CA ASP A 5 -15.34 6.69 7.57
C ASP A 5 -15.49 8.07 6.92
N VAL A 6 -16.12 9.00 7.64
CA VAL A 6 -16.18 10.40 7.24
C VAL A 6 -15.09 11.18 8.01
N TRP A 7 -14.17 11.75 7.30
CA TRP A 7 -13.09 12.53 7.87
C TRP A 7 -13.53 13.96 8.15
N ARG A 8 -13.41 14.38 9.40
CA ARG A 8 -13.64 15.78 9.79
C ARG A 8 -12.37 16.62 9.49
N PRO A 9 -12.49 17.96 9.34
CA PRO A 9 -11.39 18.81 8.87
C PRO A 9 -10.07 18.64 9.64
N TYR A 10 -10.11 18.53 10.98
CA TYR A 10 -8.89 18.34 11.77
C TYR A 10 -8.19 17.00 11.44
N GLY A 11 -8.94 15.90 11.48
CA GLY A 11 -8.38 14.58 11.17
C GLY A 11 -7.89 14.47 9.72
N TRP A 12 -8.64 15.04 8.78
CA TRP A 12 -8.22 15.04 7.37
C TRP A 12 -6.95 15.86 7.16
N LYS A 13 -6.83 17.03 7.80
CA LYS A 13 -5.61 17.85 7.75
C LYS A 13 -4.40 17.09 8.32
N THR A 14 -4.58 16.36 9.45
CA THR A 14 -3.53 15.50 10.01
C THR A 14 -3.11 14.41 9.02
N MET A 15 -4.08 13.72 8.36
CA MET A 15 -3.77 12.69 7.36
C MET A 15 -3.01 13.29 6.17
N LYS A 16 -3.40 14.46 5.69
CA LYS A 16 -2.70 15.16 4.59
C LYS A 16 -1.28 15.59 4.96
N LEU A 17 -0.98 15.80 6.23
CA LEU A 17 0.40 16.03 6.69
C LEU A 17 1.22 14.73 6.66
N ILE A 18 0.63 13.58 7.00
CA ILE A 18 1.28 12.26 6.81
C ILE A 18 1.54 12.01 5.32
N ASP A 19 0.56 12.28 4.45
CA ASP A 19 0.74 12.20 3.00
C ASP A 19 1.92 13.06 2.54
N SER A 20 2.03 14.29 3.03
CA SER A 20 3.12 15.22 2.67
C SER A 20 4.50 14.71 3.10
N LEU A 21 4.61 14.07 4.27
CA LEU A 21 5.85 13.41 4.69
C LEU A 21 6.20 12.26 3.74
N THR A 22 5.21 11.49 3.31
CA THR A 22 5.39 10.37 2.38
C THR A 22 5.79 10.87 0.99
N HIS A 23 5.09 11.87 0.44
CA HIS A 23 5.45 12.51 -0.85
C HIS A 23 6.91 12.97 -0.86
N LYS A 24 7.33 13.67 0.20
CA LYS A 24 8.72 14.13 0.33
C LYS A 24 9.73 12.98 0.29
N GLN A 25 9.43 11.84 0.92
CA GLN A 25 10.32 10.68 0.88
C GLN A 25 10.36 10.04 -0.50
N MET A 26 9.22 10.01 -1.21
CA MET A 26 9.14 9.48 -2.58
C MET A 26 9.94 10.35 -3.57
N GLU A 27 9.79 11.67 -3.49
CA GLU A 27 10.55 12.62 -4.33
C GLU A 27 12.07 12.49 -4.12
N ILE A 28 12.54 12.40 -2.87
CA ILE A 28 13.96 12.24 -2.53
C ILE A 28 14.56 10.93 -3.10
N THR A 29 13.72 9.94 -3.31
CA THR A 29 14.12 8.60 -3.77
C THR A 29 13.77 8.34 -5.23
N ASP A 30 13.48 9.39 -6.00
CA ASP A 30 13.18 9.36 -7.45
C ASP A 30 11.98 8.48 -7.82
N HIS A 31 10.93 8.49 -6.99
CA HIS A 31 9.66 7.87 -7.32
C HIS A 31 8.73 8.90 -7.95
N GLU A 32 8.05 8.54 -9.02
CA GLU A 32 7.10 9.41 -9.73
C GLU A 32 5.66 9.10 -9.32
N GLU A 33 4.88 10.15 -9.03
CA GLU A 33 3.47 10.00 -8.67
C GLU A 33 2.63 9.70 -9.92
N VAL A 34 1.74 8.71 -9.79
CA VAL A 34 0.79 8.31 -10.83
C VAL A 34 -0.64 8.26 -10.28
N ASN A 35 -1.61 8.15 -11.17
CA ASN A 35 -3.01 7.94 -10.80
C ASN A 35 -3.65 6.92 -11.73
N PHE A 36 -3.97 5.76 -11.21
CA PHE A 36 -4.63 4.68 -11.94
C PHE A 36 -6.14 4.66 -11.69
N PRO A 37 -6.94 4.14 -12.65
CA PRO A 37 -8.38 4.01 -12.49
C PRO A 37 -8.79 3.21 -11.27
N LEU A 38 -9.91 3.61 -10.67
CA LEU A 38 -10.52 2.92 -9.52
C LEU A 38 -11.11 1.57 -9.90
N LEU A 39 -11.75 1.49 -11.08
CA LEU A 39 -12.43 0.30 -11.56
C LEU A 39 -11.46 -0.56 -12.38
N ILE A 40 -11.43 -1.84 -12.06
CA ILE A 40 -10.59 -2.84 -12.71
C ILE A 40 -11.50 -3.91 -13.35
N PRO A 41 -11.31 -4.27 -14.64
CA PRO A 41 -12.07 -5.33 -15.28
C PRO A 41 -11.79 -6.72 -14.70
N GLU A 42 -12.82 -7.59 -14.64
CA GLU A 42 -12.75 -8.93 -14.04
C GLU A 42 -11.65 -9.81 -14.67
N ASN A 43 -11.48 -9.73 -15.99
CA ASN A 43 -10.50 -10.54 -16.70
C ASN A 43 -9.03 -10.29 -16.26
N LEU A 44 -8.72 -9.14 -15.70
CA LEU A 44 -7.40 -8.87 -15.13
C LEU A 44 -7.22 -9.55 -13.76
N LEU A 45 -8.29 -9.72 -12.99
CA LEU A 45 -8.26 -10.44 -11.72
C LEU A 45 -7.99 -11.94 -11.90
N GLU A 46 -8.42 -12.52 -13.02
CA GLU A 46 -8.17 -13.93 -13.34
C GLU A 46 -6.67 -14.22 -13.47
N LYS A 47 -5.90 -13.33 -14.11
CA LYS A 47 -4.43 -13.46 -14.20
C LYS A 47 -3.75 -13.45 -12.82
N GLU A 48 -4.19 -12.54 -11.95
CA GLU A 48 -3.70 -12.46 -10.57
C GLU A 48 -4.04 -13.72 -9.78
N ASN A 49 -5.29 -14.17 -9.87
CA ASN A 49 -5.74 -15.37 -9.15
C ASN A 49 -4.96 -16.62 -9.57
N ALA A 50 -4.72 -16.81 -10.86
CA ALA A 50 -3.92 -17.92 -11.38
C ALA A 50 -2.46 -17.88 -10.84
N LEU A 51 -1.84 -16.69 -10.84
CA LEU A 51 -0.51 -16.51 -10.27
C LEU A 51 -0.48 -16.85 -8.76
N VAL A 52 -1.43 -16.31 -8.00
CA VAL A 52 -1.49 -16.53 -6.54
C VAL A 52 -1.71 -18.00 -6.20
N ALA A 53 -2.59 -18.69 -6.94
CA ALA A 53 -2.84 -20.12 -6.76
C ALA A 53 -1.57 -20.94 -7.04
N ARG A 54 -0.87 -20.67 -8.15
CA ARG A 54 0.40 -21.32 -8.50
C ARG A 54 1.47 -21.12 -7.42
N LEU A 55 1.66 -19.91 -6.96
CA LEU A 55 2.66 -19.60 -5.91
C LEU A 55 2.31 -20.23 -4.57
N LYS A 56 1.02 -20.34 -4.23
CA LYS A 56 0.57 -21.03 -3.03
C LYS A 56 0.90 -22.52 -3.10
N LYS A 57 0.53 -23.17 -4.22
CA LYS A 57 0.83 -24.59 -4.46
C LYS A 57 2.33 -24.88 -4.41
N ALA A 58 3.15 -24.06 -5.08
CA ALA A 58 4.60 -24.18 -5.03
C ALA A 58 5.18 -24.17 -3.61
N ARG A 59 4.63 -23.30 -2.77
CA ARG A 59 5.05 -23.20 -1.35
C ARG A 59 4.62 -24.41 -0.53
N GLU A 60 3.43 -24.94 -0.76
CA GLU A 60 2.91 -26.12 -0.07
C GLU A 60 3.68 -27.39 -0.44
N GLU A 61 4.08 -27.51 -1.73
CA GLU A 61 4.85 -28.64 -2.24
C GLU A 61 6.37 -28.48 -2.07
N GLY A 62 6.85 -27.27 -1.74
CA GLY A 62 8.27 -26.98 -1.57
C GLY A 62 9.09 -27.02 -2.87
N VAL A 63 8.42 -26.73 -4.01
CA VAL A 63 9.01 -26.74 -5.36
C VAL A 63 9.12 -25.32 -5.93
N ASP A 64 9.89 -25.16 -7.02
CA ASP A 64 9.94 -23.88 -7.73
C ASP A 64 8.59 -23.61 -8.43
N PRO A 65 8.02 -22.41 -8.32
CA PRO A 65 6.78 -22.06 -9.02
C PRO A 65 6.83 -22.29 -10.54
N ASP A 66 8.00 -22.19 -11.16
CA ASP A 66 8.17 -22.38 -12.60
C ASP A 66 8.10 -23.86 -13.02
N GLU A 67 8.19 -24.80 -12.07
CA GLU A 67 8.04 -26.25 -12.32
C GLU A 67 6.57 -26.70 -12.28
N LEU A 68 5.65 -25.86 -11.75
CA LEU A 68 4.23 -26.17 -11.68
C LEU A 68 3.52 -25.82 -12.99
N ARG A 69 2.58 -26.68 -13.38
CA ARG A 69 1.62 -26.37 -14.46
C ARG A 69 0.49 -25.52 -13.92
N ASP A 70 -0.04 -24.66 -14.78
CA ASP A 70 -1.23 -23.88 -14.47
C ASP A 70 -2.42 -24.83 -14.26
N GLU A 71 -3.00 -24.82 -13.08
CA GLU A 71 -4.24 -25.50 -12.74
C GLU A 71 -5.26 -24.45 -12.28
N ASP A 72 -6.54 -24.66 -12.64
CA ASP A 72 -7.66 -23.76 -12.30
C ASP A 72 -7.96 -23.81 -10.80
N GLU A 73 -7.18 -23.12 -9.96
CA GLU A 73 -7.50 -22.96 -8.54
C GLU A 73 -7.95 -21.54 -8.22
N GLU A 74 -8.97 -21.42 -7.34
CA GLU A 74 -9.44 -20.13 -6.82
C GLU A 74 -8.44 -19.54 -5.81
N GLY A 75 -7.68 -18.54 -6.22
CA GLY A 75 -6.76 -17.76 -5.36
C GLY A 75 -7.11 -16.27 -5.32
N GLY A 76 -6.37 -15.49 -4.52
CA GLY A 76 -6.38 -14.02 -4.55
C GLY A 76 -7.59 -13.34 -3.89
N PHE A 77 -7.89 -12.13 -4.34
CA PHE A 77 -8.87 -11.22 -3.74
C PHE A 77 -10.32 -11.43 -4.16
N LYS A 78 -10.66 -12.42 -5.00
CA LYS A 78 -12.01 -12.60 -5.57
C LYS A 78 -13.16 -12.52 -4.54
N LYS A 79 -12.93 -12.96 -3.31
CA LYS A 79 -13.93 -12.95 -2.23
C LYS A 79 -13.99 -11.61 -1.46
N GLU A 80 -13.04 -10.73 -1.64
CA GLU A 80 -12.86 -9.50 -0.86
C GLU A 80 -13.09 -8.22 -1.67
N VAL A 81 -13.38 -8.32 -2.97
CA VAL A 81 -13.63 -7.15 -3.82
C VAL A 81 -15.10 -6.73 -3.83
N TYR A 82 -15.31 -5.44 -4.05
CA TYR A 82 -16.63 -4.89 -4.35
C TYR A 82 -16.86 -4.92 -5.86
N TRP A 83 -17.91 -5.59 -6.30
CA TRP A 83 -18.26 -5.72 -7.70
C TRP A 83 -19.15 -4.58 -8.19
N VAL A 84 -18.84 -4.09 -9.40
CA VAL A 84 -19.65 -3.14 -10.16
C VAL A 84 -20.12 -3.85 -11.44
N LYS A 85 -21.39 -4.17 -11.51
CA LYS A 85 -22.01 -4.92 -12.62
C LYS A 85 -22.91 -4.07 -13.51
N HIS A 86 -23.28 -2.88 -13.07
CA HIS A 86 -24.19 -2.00 -13.77
C HIS A 86 -23.64 -0.57 -13.84
N ALA A 87 -23.95 0.11 -14.94
CA ALA A 87 -23.79 1.55 -15.12
C ALA A 87 -25.18 2.16 -15.43
N GLY A 88 -25.76 2.83 -14.43
CA GLY A 88 -27.18 3.16 -14.45
C GLY A 88 -28.04 1.90 -14.41
N GLU A 89 -28.94 1.74 -15.38
CA GLU A 89 -29.79 0.55 -15.53
C GLU A 89 -29.18 -0.52 -16.46
N ASN A 90 -28.06 -0.20 -17.13
CA ASN A 90 -27.42 -1.12 -18.07
C ASN A 90 -26.45 -2.05 -17.35
N GLU A 91 -26.53 -3.34 -17.62
CA GLU A 91 -25.52 -4.31 -17.22
C GLU A 91 -24.25 -4.07 -18.03
N LEU A 92 -23.08 -4.16 -17.38
CA LEU A 92 -21.78 -4.03 -18.06
C LEU A 92 -21.45 -5.33 -18.78
N ASP A 93 -20.94 -5.23 -20.02
CA ASP A 93 -20.49 -6.37 -20.81
C ASP A 93 -19.37 -7.16 -20.07
N ILE A 94 -18.50 -6.44 -19.37
CA ILE A 94 -17.47 -7.00 -18.51
C ILE A 94 -17.67 -6.45 -17.11
N PRO A 95 -17.94 -7.30 -16.11
CA PRO A 95 -17.99 -6.88 -14.73
C PRO A 95 -16.67 -6.22 -14.30
N MET A 96 -16.76 -5.18 -13.46
CA MET A 96 -15.63 -4.50 -12.90
C MET A 96 -15.63 -4.64 -11.38
N PHE A 97 -14.51 -4.36 -10.76
CA PHE A 97 -14.42 -4.31 -9.30
C PHE A 97 -13.66 -3.07 -8.84
N LEU A 98 -13.93 -2.65 -7.60
CA LEU A 98 -13.17 -1.60 -6.93
C LEU A 98 -11.82 -2.18 -6.50
N ARG A 99 -10.72 -1.50 -6.83
CA ARG A 99 -9.35 -1.97 -6.54
C ARG A 99 -9.13 -2.27 -5.04
N PRO A 100 -8.70 -3.48 -4.67
CA PRO A 100 -8.25 -3.80 -3.30
C PRO A 100 -6.80 -3.38 -3.07
N THR A 101 -6.03 -3.28 -4.12
CA THR A 101 -4.66 -2.82 -4.36
C THR A 101 -4.49 -2.62 -5.86
N SER A 102 -3.36 -2.20 -6.37
CA SER A 102 -3.24 -1.76 -7.76
C SER A 102 -2.28 -2.57 -8.63
N GLU A 103 -1.71 -3.68 -8.12
CA GLU A 103 -0.83 -4.54 -8.92
C GLU A 103 -1.46 -4.89 -10.27
N THR A 104 -2.70 -5.38 -10.24
CA THR A 104 -3.43 -5.82 -11.43
C THR A 104 -3.57 -4.72 -12.47
N ALA A 105 -3.88 -3.48 -12.04
CA ALA A 105 -4.01 -2.34 -12.93
C ALA A 105 -2.65 -1.84 -13.45
N MET A 106 -1.68 -1.69 -12.55
CA MET A 106 -0.36 -1.14 -12.88
C MET A 106 0.44 -2.07 -13.78
N TYR A 107 0.45 -3.37 -13.46
CA TYR A 107 1.27 -4.34 -14.18
C TYR A 107 0.74 -4.65 -15.58
N THR A 108 -0.52 -4.32 -15.88
CA THR A 108 -1.04 -4.31 -17.24
C THR A 108 -0.42 -3.20 -18.11
N MET A 109 0.00 -2.08 -17.47
CA MET A 109 0.60 -0.94 -18.18
C MET A 109 2.13 -1.03 -18.29
N PHE A 110 2.79 -1.74 -17.39
CA PHE A 110 4.24 -1.84 -17.37
C PHE A 110 4.86 -2.35 -18.68
N PRO A 111 4.28 -3.36 -19.40
CA PRO A 111 4.81 -3.78 -20.70
C PRO A 111 4.79 -2.67 -21.77
N LEU A 112 3.94 -1.67 -21.60
CA LEU A 112 3.88 -0.52 -22.53
C LEU A 112 4.94 0.54 -22.21
N TRP A 113 5.37 0.63 -20.95
CA TRP A 113 6.31 1.64 -20.47
C TRP A 113 7.74 1.13 -20.42
N ILE A 114 7.93 -0.17 -20.16
CA ILE A 114 9.24 -0.81 -20.02
C ILE A 114 9.50 -1.59 -21.33
N ARG A 115 10.53 -1.19 -22.08
CA ARG A 115 10.93 -1.83 -23.33
C ARG A 115 12.41 -2.18 -23.36
N SER A 116 13.23 -1.42 -22.66
CA SER A 116 14.68 -1.58 -22.66
C SER A 116 15.26 -1.37 -21.25
N HIS A 117 16.51 -1.77 -21.07
CA HIS A 117 17.25 -1.53 -19.83
C HIS A 117 17.35 -0.04 -19.42
N LYS A 118 17.10 0.88 -20.36
CA LYS A 118 17.11 2.33 -20.09
C LYS A 118 15.87 2.83 -19.36
N ASP A 119 14.79 2.04 -19.43
CA ASP A 119 13.52 2.36 -18.75
C ASP A 119 13.52 1.85 -17.30
N LEU A 120 14.61 1.21 -16.86
CA LEU A 120 14.76 0.64 -15.52
C LEU A 120 15.83 1.37 -14.69
N PRO A 121 15.64 1.53 -13.37
CA PRO A 121 14.46 1.09 -12.63
C PRO A 121 13.26 2.00 -12.87
N LEU A 122 12.08 1.43 -13.08
CA LEU A 122 10.81 2.16 -13.00
C LEU A 122 10.37 2.22 -11.55
N LYS A 123 10.09 3.41 -11.03
CA LYS A 123 9.64 3.62 -9.65
C LYS A 123 8.45 4.56 -9.65
N ILE A 124 7.28 4.04 -9.32
CA ILE A 124 6.05 4.81 -9.28
C ILE A 124 5.31 4.61 -7.96
N TYR A 125 4.48 5.57 -7.59
CA TYR A 125 3.59 5.47 -6.43
C TYR A 125 2.29 6.22 -6.65
N GLN A 126 1.28 5.89 -5.87
CA GLN A 126 0.03 6.64 -5.80
C GLN A 126 -0.54 6.67 -4.38
N MET A 127 -1.32 7.73 -4.10
CA MET A 127 -2.16 7.85 -2.90
C MET A 127 -3.62 7.88 -3.31
N VAL A 128 -4.32 6.80 -3.02
CA VAL A 128 -5.67 6.57 -3.54
C VAL A 128 -6.50 5.79 -2.53
N ASN A 129 -7.82 5.80 -2.71
CA ASN A 129 -8.67 4.89 -1.95
C ASN A 129 -8.64 3.49 -2.57
N THR A 130 -8.45 2.49 -1.71
CA THR A 130 -8.63 1.08 -2.02
C THR A 130 -9.81 0.51 -1.23
N PHE A 131 -10.39 -0.59 -1.71
CA PHE A 131 -11.65 -1.11 -1.17
C PHE A 131 -11.53 -2.60 -0.93
N ARG A 132 -11.80 -3.01 0.33
CA ARG A 132 -11.82 -4.43 0.71
C ARG A 132 -13.12 -4.75 1.45
N TYR A 133 -13.86 -5.74 0.97
CA TYR A 133 -15.07 -6.22 1.66
C TYR A 133 -14.68 -6.97 2.93
N GLU A 134 -14.34 -6.18 3.96
CA GLU A 134 -13.93 -6.73 5.24
C GLU A 134 -15.14 -7.29 6.00
N THR A 135 -15.12 -8.59 6.23
CA THR A 135 -16.21 -9.32 6.90
C THR A 135 -16.07 -9.31 8.42
N LYS A 136 -14.86 -9.08 8.94
CA LYS A 136 -14.59 -8.97 10.37
C LYS A 136 -15.10 -7.64 10.92
N GLN A 137 -15.09 -7.49 12.23
CA GLN A 137 -15.50 -6.24 12.88
C GLN A 137 -14.60 -5.08 12.43
N THR A 138 -15.21 -4.06 11.82
CA THR A 138 -14.50 -2.84 11.41
C THR A 138 -14.27 -1.92 12.60
N ARG A 139 -13.16 -1.17 12.54
CA ARG A 139 -12.77 -0.15 13.51
C ARG A 139 -12.06 0.97 12.78
N SER A 140 -12.51 2.21 12.95
CA SER A 140 -11.94 3.41 12.31
C SER A 140 -10.42 3.44 12.44
N PHE A 141 -9.75 3.82 11.37
CA PHE A 141 -8.30 3.84 11.15
C PHE A 141 -7.59 2.46 11.20
N ILE A 142 -8.15 1.45 11.84
CA ILE A 142 -7.46 0.17 12.07
C ILE A 142 -7.90 -0.88 11.06
N ARG A 143 -9.22 -1.00 10.83
CA ARG A 143 -9.81 -1.98 9.90
C ARG A 143 -11.07 -1.39 9.27
N VAL A 144 -10.90 -0.87 8.09
CA VAL A 144 -11.94 -0.20 7.32
C VAL A 144 -12.16 -0.90 5.98
N ARG A 145 -13.23 -0.56 5.28
CA ARG A 145 -13.60 -1.10 3.97
C ARG A 145 -13.20 -0.19 2.82
N GLU A 146 -13.20 1.10 3.06
CA GLU A 146 -12.62 2.12 2.21
C GLU A 146 -11.37 2.64 2.90
N ILE A 147 -10.23 2.44 2.28
CA ILE A 147 -8.91 2.63 2.87
C ILE A 147 -8.23 3.79 2.14
N HIS A 148 -7.80 4.82 2.87
CA HIS A 148 -6.85 5.80 2.34
C HIS A 148 -5.48 5.14 2.28
N PHE A 149 -4.99 4.87 1.07
CA PHE A 149 -3.90 3.95 0.83
C PHE A 149 -2.77 4.61 0.02
N PHE A 150 -1.57 4.45 0.49
CA PHE A 150 -0.34 4.68 -0.25
C PHE A 150 0.20 3.35 -0.73
N GLU A 151 0.61 3.28 -1.99
CA GLU A 151 1.31 2.15 -2.56
C GLU A 151 2.36 2.61 -3.57
N ALA A 152 3.58 2.10 -3.43
CA ALA A 152 4.66 2.26 -4.38
C ALA A 152 4.94 0.93 -5.07
N HIS A 153 5.15 0.96 -6.39
CA HIS A 153 5.41 -0.20 -7.23
C HIS A 153 6.63 0.07 -8.07
N THR A 154 7.55 -0.88 -8.10
CA THR A 154 8.80 -0.70 -8.83
C THR A 154 9.12 -1.89 -9.72
N ALA A 155 9.91 -1.64 -10.77
CA ALA A 155 10.44 -2.68 -11.66
C ALA A 155 11.94 -2.46 -11.84
N HIS A 156 12.70 -3.55 -11.81
CA HIS A 156 14.15 -3.59 -11.80
C HIS A 156 14.68 -4.62 -12.80
N ALA A 157 15.90 -4.41 -13.29
CA ALA A 157 16.55 -5.33 -14.21
C ALA A 157 16.89 -6.69 -13.57
N ASP A 158 17.20 -6.70 -12.26
CA ASP A 158 17.64 -7.92 -11.59
C ASP A 158 17.17 -7.98 -10.12
N GLU A 159 17.27 -9.16 -9.51
CA GLU A 159 16.89 -9.42 -8.12
C GLU A 159 17.71 -8.59 -7.13
N GLN A 160 18.98 -8.33 -7.43
CA GLN A 160 19.85 -7.53 -6.58
C GLN A 160 19.39 -6.07 -6.54
N CYS A 161 19.01 -5.50 -7.68
CA CYS A 161 18.46 -4.16 -7.78
C CYS A 161 17.13 -4.05 -7.02
N ALA A 162 16.23 -5.01 -7.19
CA ALA A 162 14.98 -5.10 -6.44
C ALA A 162 15.20 -5.26 -4.92
N THR A 163 16.22 -6.02 -4.50
CA THR A 163 16.58 -6.15 -3.08
C THR A 163 17.10 -4.83 -2.50
N ARG A 164 17.88 -4.06 -3.26
CA ARG A 164 18.30 -2.70 -2.83
C ARG A 164 17.11 -1.76 -2.73
N GLN A 165 16.09 -1.91 -3.58
CA GLN A 165 14.85 -1.15 -3.46
C GLN A 165 14.13 -1.44 -2.15
N ILE A 166 13.97 -2.71 -1.76
CA ILE A 166 13.41 -3.06 -0.45
C ILE A 166 14.16 -2.37 0.70
N GLN A 167 15.50 -2.30 0.62
CA GLN A 167 16.28 -1.60 1.64
C GLN A 167 16.02 -0.09 1.62
N GLN A 168 15.85 0.51 0.45
CA GLN A 168 15.45 1.91 0.30
C GLN A 168 14.07 2.17 0.92
N ASP A 169 13.09 1.30 0.64
CA ASP A 169 11.74 1.40 1.21
C ASP A 169 11.76 1.31 2.74
N LEU A 170 12.57 0.41 3.30
CA LEU A 170 12.74 0.32 4.75
C LEU A 170 13.38 1.57 5.38
N ASN A 171 14.26 2.26 4.67
CA ASN A 171 14.81 3.54 5.12
C ASN A 171 13.77 4.66 5.05
N ILE A 172 12.94 4.69 4.00
CA ILE A 172 11.79 5.60 3.88
C ILE A 172 10.85 5.41 5.05
N VAL A 173 10.52 4.15 5.36
CA VAL A 173 9.69 3.80 6.54
C VAL A 173 10.30 4.36 7.82
N ASP A 174 11.60 4.15 8.05
CA ASP A 174 12.27 4.65 9.26
C ASP A 174 12.15 6.18 9.39
N ASN A 175 12.35 6.91 8.30
CA ASN A 175 12.22 8.36 8.29
C ASN A 175 10.80 8.80 8.66
N ILE A 176 9.77 8.20 8.04
CA ILE A 176 8.36 8.52 8.32
C ILE A 176 8.02 8.16 9.77
N MET A 177 8.40 6.98 10.25
CA MET A 177 8.10 6.54 11.61
C MET A 177 8.81 7.40 12.68
N ASN A 178 10.04 7.86 12.40
CA ASN A 178 10.73 8.82 13.25
C ASN A 178 9.99 10.16 13.33
N ASP A 179 9.52 10.70 12.20
CA ASP A 179 8.72 11.93 12.16
C ASP A 179 7.39 11.78 12.92
N LEU A 180 6.83 10.57 12.97
CA LEU A 180 5.61 10.23 13.71
C LEU A 180 5.88 9.80 15.16
N CYS A 181 7.14 9.71 15.58
CA CYS A 181 7.57 9.20 16.89
C CYS A 181 7.00 7.80 17.19
N LEU A 182 6.87 6.95 16.19
CA LEU A 182 6.34 5.59 16.34
C LEU A 182 7.47 4.55 16.45
N PRO A 183 7.57 3.82 17.59
CA PRO A 183 8.46 2.68 17.69
C PRO A 183 7.90 1.52 16.87
N ILE A 184 8.75 0.94 16.01
CA ILE A 184 8.39 -0.13 15.09
C ILE A 184 9.33 -1.34 15.19
N ILE A 185 8.80 -2.49 14.78
CA ILE A 185 9.57 -3.70 14.51
C ILE A 185 9.42 -4.02 13.02
N LYS A 186 10.53 -4.27 12.34
CA LYS A 186 10.58 -4.77 10.97
C LYS A 186 10.91 -6.24 10.99
N ALA A 187 10.02 -7.08 10.46
CA ALA A 187 10.23 -8.53 10.47
C ALA A 187 9.80 -9.18 9.16
N LYS A 188 10.64 -10.08 8.64
CA LYS A 188 10.24 -10.95 7.54
C LYS A 188 9.11 -11.85 8.02
N ARG A 189 8.00 -11.83 7.28
CA ARG A 189 6.83 -12.65 7.60
C ARG A 189 7.12 -14.13 7.33
N PRO A 190 6.58 -15.03 8.14
CA PRO A 190 6.60 -16.45 7.83
C PRO A 190 5.78 -16.73 6.56
N VAL A 191 6.00 -17.88 5.92
CA VAL A 191 5.40 -18.23 4.63
C VAL A 191 3.88 -18.10 4.63
N TRP A 192 3.22 -18.50 5.71
CA TRP A 192 1.74 -18.45 5.83
C TRP A 192 1.16 -17.04 6.04
N ASP A 193 2.00 -16.04 6.35
CA ASP A 193 1.62 -14.62 6.54
C ASP A 193 2.27 -13.72 5.49
N THR A 194 2.82 -14.31 4.44
CA THR A 194 3.39 -13.60 3.29
C THR A 194 2.26 -13.12 2.39
N PHE A 195 2.37 -11.88 1.87
CA PHE A 195 1.39 -11.35 0.92
C PHE A 195 1.24 -12.29 -0.28
N PRO A 196 -0.01 -12.56 -0.73
CA PRO A 196 -0.24 -13.40 -1.90
C PRO A 196 0.54 -12.88 -3.12
N GLY A 197 1.26 -13.77 -3.80
CA GLY A 197 2.10 -13.38 -4.94
C GLY A 197 3.50 -12.85 -4.61
N ALA A 198 3.85 -12.60 -3.34
CA ALA A 198 5.19 -12.15 -2.98
C ALA A 198 6.12 -13.35 -2.71
N TRP A 199 7.39 -13.22 -3.10
CA TRP A 199 8.46 -14.14 -2.71
C TRP A 199 8.69 -14.08 -1.19
N TYR A 200 8.80 -12.86 -0.66
CA TYR A 200 8.75 -12.60 0.77
C TYR A 200 8.11 -11.25 1.07
N THR A 201 7.63 -11.11 2.30
CA THR A 201 7.08 -9.89 2.86
C THR A 201 7.87 -9.47 4.09
N ILE A 202 8.21 -8.19 4.19
CA ILE A 202 8.66 -7.57 5.43
C ILE A 202 7.49 -6.77 5.97
N GLY A 203 6.95 -7.19 7.10
CA GLY A 203 5.92 -6.44 7.83
C GLY A 203 6.57 -5.43 8.77
N ILE A 204 5.98 -4.26 8.86
CA ILE A 204 6.36 -3.20 9.77
C ILE A 204 5.25 -3.02 10.78
N ASP A 205 5.55 -3.33 12.03
CA ASP A 205 4.58 -3.38 13.12
C ASP A 205 4.90 -2.31 14.17
N ALA A 206 3.93 -1.45 14.49
CA ALA A 206 4.00 -0.57 15.64
C ALA A 206 3.70 -1.35 16.92
N ILE A 207 4.45 -1.08 18.00
CA ILE A 207 4.23 -1.70 19.31
C ILE A 207 3.23 -0.83 20.06
N MET A 208 2.02 -1.36 20.27
CA MET A 208 0.95 -0.61 20.92
C MET A 208 1.02 -0.69 22.45
N PRO A 209 0.51 0.32 23.19
CA PRO A 209 0.56 0.35 24.66
C PRO A 209 -0.08 -0.85 25.37
N ASN A 210 -1.00 -1.55 24.69
CA ASN A 210 -1.63 -2.77 25.23
C ASN A 210 -0.80 -4.03 25.05
N GLY A 211 0.46 -3.92 24.61
CA GLY A 211 1.39 -5.04 24.38
C GLY A 211 1.14 -5.81 23.07
N ARG A 212 0.22 -5.36 22.22
CA ARG A 212 -0.03 -5.94 20.88
C ARG A 212 0.73 -5.18 19.82
N THR A 213 0.96 -5.81 18.68
CA THR A 213 1.48 -5.15 17.48
C THR A 213 0.35 -4.78 16.54
N LEU A 214 0.55 -3.69 15.80
CA LEU A 214 -0.32 -3.22 14.73
C LEU A 214 0.53 -3.03 13.48
N GLN A 215 0.28 -3.82 12.43
CA GLN A 215 0.95 -3.65 11.15
C GLN A 215 0.55 -2.30 10.53
N VAL A 216 1.55 -1.44 10.30
CA VAL A 216 1.36 -0.08 9.77
C VAL A 216 1.87 0.08 8.36
N ALA A 217 2.79 -0.79 7.93
CA ALA A 217 3.32 -0.82 6.57
C ALA A 217 3.76 -2.23 6.19
N SER A 218 4.02 -2.44 4.91
CA SER A 218 4.64 -3.67 4.40
C SER A 218 5.42 -3.42 3.12
N CYS A 219 6.53 -4.16 2.96
CA CYS A 219 7.29 -4.23 1.74
C CYS A 219 7.26 -5.66 1.21
N HIS A 220 7.04 -5.80 -0.10
CA HIS A 220 6.91 -7.10 -0.76
C HIS A 220 7.93 -7.20 -1.89
N HIS A 221 8.68 -8.28 -1.92
CA HIS A 221 9.57 -8.62 -3.02
C HIS A 221 8.92 -9.72 -3.86
N TYR A 222 8.69 -9.45 -5.13
CA TYR A 222 7.97 -10.36 -6.03
C TYR A 222 8.88 -11.22 -6.90
N ARG A 223 10.19 -10.92 -6.94
CA ARG A 223 11.06 -11.43 -8.01
C ARG A 223 10.45 -11.12 -9.38
N ASP A 224 10.48 -12.07 -10.30
CA ASP A 224 9.96 -11.98 -11.66
C ASP A 224 8.58 -12.66 -11.84
N GLN A 225 7.95 -13.12 -10.77
CA GLN A 225 6.72 -13.92 -10.86
C GLN A 225 5.54 -13.14 -11.45
N TRP A 226 5.36 -11.88 -11.01
CA TRP A 226 4.34 -11.02 -11.61
C TRP A 226 4.71 -10.59 -13.02
N ALA A 227 5.99 -10.37 -13.28
CA ALA A 227 6.47 -10.05 -14.63
C ALA A 227 6.18 -11.18 -15.62
N LYS A 228 6.36 -12.43 -15.24
CA LYS A 228 5.97 -13.60 -16.03
C LYS A 228 4.46 -13.67 -16.27
N ALA A 229 3.64 -13.44 -15.26
CA ALA A 229 2.18 -13.49 -15.38
C ALA A 229 1.59 -12.37 -16.26
N PHE A 230 2.22 -11.18 -16.24
CA PHE A 230 1.77 -10.00 -16.99
C PHE A 230 2.62 -9.69 -18.22
N ASP A 231 3.57 -10.58 -18.57
CA ASP A 231 4.47 -10.46 -19.73
C ASP A 231 5.27 -9.13 -19.71
N ILE A 232 5.82 -8.76 -18.54
CA ILE A 232 6.60 -7.54 -18.38
C ILE A 232 8.07 -7.86 -18.68
N THR A 233 8.49 -7.61 -19.90
CA THR A 233 9.85 -7.87 -20.39
C THR A 233 10.55 -6.59 -20.81
N TYR A 234 11.88 -6.63 -20.84
CA TYR A 234 12.72 -5.56 -21.33
C TYR A 234 13.89 -6.14 -22.15
N GLU A 235 14.38 -5.37 -23.11
CA GLU A 235 15.61 -5.71 -23.82
C GLU A 235 16.84 -5.27 -23.02
N ASN A 236 17.67 -6.24 -22.66
CA ASN A 236 18.90 -5.98 -21.93
C ASN A 236 20.02 -5.43 -22.85
N ILE A 237 21.19 -5.13 -22.29
CA ILE A 237 22.34 -4.57 -23.05
C ILE A 237 22.91 -5.52 -24.11
N GLU A 238 22.58 -6.82 -24.04
CA GLU A 238 22.98 -7.85 -24.99
C GLU A 238 21.88 -8.12 -26.05
N ALA A 239 20.85 -7.28 -26.13
CA ALA A 239 19.67 -7.42 -27.00
C ALA A 239 18.87 -8.72 -26.75
N LYS A 240 18.84 -9.19 -25.49
CA LYS A 240 18.02 -10.33 -25.06
C LYS A 240 16.82 -9.83 -24.27
N GLN A 241 15.69 -10.54 -24.43
CA GLN A 241 14.49 -10.27 -23.64
C GLN A 241 14.60 -10.95 -22.27
N GLU A 242 14.37 -10.18 -21.21
CA GLU A 242 14.38 -10.64 -19.82
C GLU A 242 13.17 -10.10 -19.08
N HIS A 243 12.69 -10.85 -18.09
CA HIS A 243 11.61 -10.36 -17.21
C HIS A 243 12.17 -9.44 -16.13
N VAL A 244 11.41 -8.41 -15.81
CA VAL A 244 11.77 -7.51 -14.71
C VAL A 244 11.55 -8.16 -13.34
N HIS A 245 12.29 -7.70 -12.32
CA HIS A 245 12.04 -8.00 -10.92
C HIS A 245 11.28 -6.87 -10.27
N GLN A 246 10.29 -7.18 -9.43
CA GLN A 246 9.36 -6.18 -8.93
C GLN A 246 9.32 -6.15 -7.39
N THR A 247 9.03 -4.96 -6.86
CA THR A 247 8.76 -4.77 -5.44
C THR A 247 7.54 -3.86 -5.25
N THR A 248 6.88 -3.99 -4.09
CA THR A 248 5.89 -3.03 -3.63
C THR A 248 6.13 -2.62 -2.18
N TYR A 249 5.66 -1.43 -1.85
CA TYR A 249 5.66 -0.88 -0.52
C TYR A 249 4.32 -0.19 -0.27
N GLY A 250 3.63 -0.53 0.82
CA GLY A 250 2.30 -0.01 1.12
C GLY A 250 2.12 0.45 2.56
N MET A 251 1.32 1.52 2.72
CA MET A 251 0.86 2.08 4.00
C MET A 251 -0.59 2.54 3.87
N SER A 252 -1.25 2.80 5.00
CA SER A 252 -2.62 3.32 5.01
C SER A 252 -2.84 4.30 6.17
N GLU A 253 -4.07 4.83 6.30
CA GLU A 253 -4.51 5.61 7.46
C GLU A 253 -4.32 4.88 8.79
N ARG A 254 -3.98 3.60 8.79
CA ARG A 254 -3.60 2.85 9.99
C ARG A 254 -2.39 3.47 10.70
N LEU A 255 -1.53 4.19 9.97
CA LEU A 255 -0.48 5.03 10.56
C LEU A 255 -1.05 6.05 11.54
N LEU A 256 -2.10 6.78 11.15
CA LEU A 256 -2.77 7.72 12.05
C LEU A 256 -3.42 6.98 13.23
N GLY A 257 -4.00 5.80 12.97
CA GLY A 257 -4.52 4.93 14.02
C GLY A 257 -3.45 4.54 15.05
N ALA A 258 -2.24 4.23 14.59
CA ALA A 258 -1.09 3.94 15.45
C ALA A 258 -0.64 5.17 16.25
N VAL A 259 -0.54 6.35 15.62
CA VAL A 259 -0.22 7.63 16.30
C VAL A 259 -1.21 7.92 17.41
N VAL A 260 -2.52 7.87 17.11
CA VAL A 260 -3.58 8.12 18.10
C VAL A 260 -3.51 7.13 19.25
N GLY A 261 -3.33 5.85 18.95
CA GLY A 261 -3.28 4.79 19.97
C GLY A 261 -1.99 4.78 20.79
N MET A 262 -0.89 5.31 20.24
CA MET A 262 0.41 5.37 20.92
C MET A 262 0.56 6.62 21.78
N HIS A 263 0.16 7.78 21.26
CA HIS A 263 0.43 9.09 21.89
C HIS A 263 -0.77 9.67 22.59
N GLY A 264 -2.02 9.29 22.24
CA GLY A 264 -3.22 9.74 22.91
C GLY A 264 -3.32 9.23 24.34
N ASP A 265 -3.96 10.00 25.22
CA ASP A 265 -4.26 9.68 26.61
C ASP A 265 -5.74 9.92 26.94
N ASP A 266 -6.12 9.77 28.21
CA ASP A 266 -7.49 10.00 28.68
C ASP A 266 -7.95 11.46 28.55
N ASN A 267 -7.03 12.40 28.33
CA ASN A 267 -7.34 13.84 28.12
C ASN A 267 -7.56 14.15 26.63
N GLY A 268 -7.10 13.29 25.71
CA GLY A 268 -7.35 13.45 24.28
C GLY A 268 -6.18 13.08 23.37
N LEU A 269 -6.18 13.69 22.19
CA LEU A 269 -5.20 13.43 21.15
C LEU A 269 -3.90 14.19 21.44
N ILE A 270 -2.78 13.49 21.31
CA ILE A 270 -1.44 14.07 21.30
C ILE A 270 -0.83 13.78 19.93
N MET A 271 -0.56 14.84 19.17
CA MET A 271 0.00 14.72 17.82
C MET A 271 1.47 15.13 17.82
N PRO A 272 2.35 14.36 17.19
CA PRO A 272 3.71 14.81 16.89
C PRO A 272 3.68 16.14 16.14
N PRO A 273 4.64 17.06 16.38
CA PRO A 273 4.65 18.37 15.73
C PRO A 273 4.64 18.30 14.20
N SER A 274 5.24 17.28 13.61
CA SER A 274 5.30 17.03 12.16
C SER A 274 3.91 16.91 11.51
N ILE A 275 2.91 16.43 12.25
CA ILE A 275 1.56 16.18 11.73
C ILE A 275 0.46 16.90 12.53
N ALA A 276 0.83 17.75 13.48
CA ALA A 276 -0.14 18.57 14.21
C ALA A 276 -0.71 19.66 13.29
N PRO A 277 -2.04 19.72 13.08
CA PRO A 277 -2.67 20.75 12.23
C PRO A 277 -2.42 22.20 12.69
N PHE A 278 -2.18 22.37 13.98
CA PHE A 278 -1.83 23.66 14.60
C PHE A 278 -0.56 23.47 15.45
N GLN A 279 0.49 24.23 15.13
CA GLN A 279 1.77 24.17 15.84
C GLN A 279 1.74 24.89 17.18
N ILE A 280 0.96 25.97 17.26
CA ILE A 280 0.85 26.81 18.44
C ILE A 280 -0.62 27.19 18.62
N VAL A 281 -1.12 27.04 19.84
CA VAL A 281 -2.46 27.51 20.23
C VAL A 281 -2.30 28.49 21.36
N ILE A 282 -2.83 29.72 21.16
CA ILE A 282 -2.81 30.77 22.16
C ILE A 282 -4.16 30.77 22.87
N CYS A 283 -4.17 30.52 24.20
CA CYS A 283 -5.35 30.54 25.02
C CYS A 283 -5.35 31.83 25.89
N PRO A 284 -6.04 32.89 25.48
CA PRO A 284 -6.10 34.14 26.30
C PRO A 284 -6.91 33.89 27.58
N MET A 285 -6.37 34.33 28.71
CA MET A 285 -7.12 34.39 29.97
C MET A 285 -7.92 35.68 30.02
N ILE A 286 -9.24 35.60 29.75
CA ILE A 286 -10.14 36.74 29.81
C ILE A 286 -10.51 36.97 31.28
N ARG A 287 -10.07 38.10 31.87
CA ARG A 287 -10.56 38.57 33.18
C ARG A 287 -11.88 39.33 32.99
N LYS A 288 -12.80 39.21 33.96
CA LYS A 288 -14.02 40.05 33.98
C LYS A 288 -13.59 41.53 33.84
N ASN A 289 -14.04 42.20 32.79
CA ASN A 289 -13.75 43.59 32.38
C ASN A 289 -12.57 43.81 31.43
N ALA A 290 -12.04 42.80 30.74
CA ALA A 290 -11.17 43.02 29.61
C ALA A 290 -12.00 43.05 28.32
N GLU A 291 -11.94 44.12 27.54
CA GLU A 291 -12.41 44.13 26.16
C GLU A 291 -11.50 43.17 25.36
N VAL A 292 -12.15 42.23 24.67
CA VAL A 292 -11.41 41.30 23.79
C VAL A 292 -11.21 42.04 22.48
N ASP A 293 -10.10 42.72 22.34
CA ASP A 293 -9.63 43.15 21.04
C ASP A 293 -9.28 41.87 20.22
N THR A 294 -9.98 41.69 19.12
CA THR A 294 -9.72 40.63 18.16
C THR A 294 -8.32 40.80 17.58
N VAL A 295 -7.40 39.92 17.93
CA VAL A 295 -6.09 39.76 17.25
C VAL A 295 -6.27 38.98 15.99
#